data_1fd859f8006a8c255ef7b10ae735b961
#
_entry.id   1fd859f8006a8c255ef7b10ae735b961
#
_cell.length_a   1.000
_cell.length_b   1.000
_cell.length_c   1.000
_cell.angle_alpha   90.00
_cell.angle_beta   90.00
_cell.angle_gamma   90.00
#
_symmetry.space_group_name_H-M   'P 1'
#
loop_
_entity.id
_entity.type
_entity.pdbx_description
1 polymer ?
#
loop_
_entity_poly.entity_id
_entity_poly.type
_entity_poly.pdbx_seq_one_letter_code
_entity_poly.pdbx_strand_id
1 'polypeptide(L)'
;MGEATDFLWRPRIGELLWNTVRLLVLGVLVSTAVGVAGAWVVERTDVPARGWWHGLLCAPLAVPAFVNGYGWVSTTHAVQSFPGAVMVVSLSYFPLVYLPTVAALRRLDPAVEEVATALGKGPWQVFWRVTLPAISPAVLGGALLVGLHLLAEYGALQLLNYPTLTTAILQQYATVFNGPEATLLALVLVTFCLLLLGIELLLRGRRRRARVGSGARREPTRIRLGRRRPVVVGGLALLAVWALGVPIGALVRWLVRGTSSGIDWGELTGAASSTFVLALLGGLLATAAAVPVVWLAVRHRGLLTTAIERSVYTASAMPGIVIALALVTVSIRAVPAVYQTLGLLLVGYLILFLPRAVVSVRSTFELVPPNLEEVARSLGCSGPAVARRVTLPLVLPGLSAAAALVALAVATELTATLLLAPIGTETLATRFWSDASSVAYGAAAPYALALIALSVPSTWLLARLSMRSR
;
A
#
# COMPACT_ATOMS: atom_id res chain seq x y z
N MET A 1 -24.12 -1.95 28.35
CA MET A 1 -22.95 -2.87 28.27
C MET A 1 -23.37 -4.29 27.89
N GLY A 2 -24.51 -4.82 28.36
CA GLY A 2 -24.98 -6.17 28.03
C GLY A 2 -25.22 -6.41 26.52
N GLU A 3 -25.94 -5.49 25.85
CA GLU A 3 -26.27 -5.63 24.43
C GLU A 3 -25.03 -5.66 23.53
N ALA A 4 -23.97 -4.93 23.87
CA ALA A 4 -22.71 -4.90 23.11
C ALA A 4 -21.94 -6.23 23.26
N THR A 5 -21.97 -6.86 24.41
CA THR A 5 -21.37 -8.18 24.63
C THR A 5 -22.14 -9.25 23.88
N ASP A 6 -23.47 -9.22 23.95
CA ASP A 6 -24.35 -10.19 23.28
C ASP A 6 -24.18 -10.13 21.75
N PHE A 7 -23.95 -8.93 21.18
CA PHE A 7 -23.66 -8.77 19.76
C PHE A 7 -22.37 -9.51 19.35
N LEU A 8 -21.27 -9.34 20.11
CA LEU A 8 -19.98 -9.94 19.79
C LEU A 8 -19.98 -11.48 19.90
N TRP A 9 -20.89 -12.06 20.68
CA TRP A 9 -21.03 -13.52 20.82
C TRP A 9 -21.96 -14.17 19.78
N ARG A 10 -22.53 -13.39 18.85
CA ARG A 10 -23.34 -13.97 17.76
C ARG A 10 -22.47 -14.85 16.87
N PRO A 11 -22.96 -16.03 16.42
CA PRO A 11 -22.22 -16.97 15.56
C PRO A 11 -21.64 -16.31 14.30
N ARG A 12 -22.37 -15.33 13.71
CA ARG A 12 -21.92 -14.56 12.54
C ARG A 12 -20.62 -13.80 12.80
N ILE A 13 -20.42 -13.27 14.00
CA ILE A 13 -19.18 -12.54 14.34
C ILE A 13 -18.01 -13.51 14.41
N GLY A 14 -18.20 -14.70 14.96
CA GLY A 14 -17.22 -15.78 14.95
C GLY A 14 -16.81 -16.18 13.53
N GLU A 15 -17.76 -16.25 12.59
CA GLU A 15 -17.50 -16.51 11.19
C GLU A 15 -16.68 -15.39 10.53
N LEU A 16 -17.05 -14.12 10.77
CA LEU A 16 -16.31 -12.96 10.25
C LEU A 16 -14.86 -12.92 10.76
N LEU A 17 -14.67 -13.20 12.06
CA LEU A 17 -13.36 -13.32 12.67
C LEU A 17 -12.53 -14.43 12.03
N TRP A 18 -13.11 -15.60 11.89
CA TRP A 18 -12.44 -16.75 11.25
C TRP A 18 -12.07 -16.45 9.80
N ASN A 19 -13.00 -15.88 9.04
CA ASN A 19 -12.76 -15.49 7.65
C ASN A 19 -11.63 -14.46 7.55
N THR A 20 -11.63 -13.45 8.42
CA THR A 20 -10.59 -12.42 8.45
C THR A 20 -9.22 -13.02 8.80
N VAL A 21 -9.14 -13.87 9.84
CA VAL A 21 -7.89 -14.47 10.29
C VAL A 21 -7.32 -15.43 9.23
N ARG A 22 -8.12 -16.33 8.67
CA ARG A 22 -7.63 -17.27 7.66
C ARG A 22 -7.19 -16.58 6.38
N LEU A 23 -7.91 -15.51 5.95
CA LEU A 23 -7.51 -14.70 4.81
C LEU A 23 -6.20 -13.95 5.09
N LEU A 24 -6.08 -13.35 6.28
CA LEU A 24 -4.87 -12.66 6.72
C LEU A 24 -3.66 -13.61 6.70
N VAL A 25 -3.77 -14.77 7.35
CA VAL A 25 -2.65 -15.72 7.46
C VAL A 25 -2.24 -16.24 6.08
N LEU A 26 -3.18 -16.77 5.29
CA LEU A 26 -2.84 -17.33 3.99
C LEU A 26 -2.50 -16.27 2.96
N GLY A 27 -3.17 -15.12 2.95
CA GLY A 27 -2.86 -14.00 2.06
C GLY A 27 -1.45 -13.46 2.32
N VAL A 28 -1.06 -13.27 3.59
CA VAL A 28 0.31 -12.86 3.95
C VAL A 28 1.34 -13.92 3.56
N LEU A 29 1.08 -15.19 3.84
CA LEU A 29 2.00 -16.29 3.51
C LEU A 29 2.22 -16.39 1.99
N VAL A 30 1.15 -16.41 1.20
CA VAL A 30 1.23 -16.53 -0.27
C VAL A 30 1.90 -15.29 -0.87
N SER A 31 1.49 -14.09 -0.47
CA SER A 31 2.12 -12.85 -0.94
C SER A 31 3.60 -12.79 -0.60
N THR A 32 3.98 -13.25 0.61
CA THR A 32 5.37 -13.29 1.05
C THR A 32 6.17 -14.31 0.24
N ALA A 33 5.64 -15.51 0.04
CA ALA A 33 6.30 -16.55 -0.75
C ALA A 33 6.52 -16.09 -2.20
N VAL A 34 5.50 -15.52 -2.85
CA VAL A 34 5.57 -15.02 -4.22
C VAL A 34 6.54 -13.83 -4.31
N GLY A 35 6.43 -12.87 -3.39
CA GLY A 35 7.29 -11.68 -3.37
C GLY A 35 8.76 -12.00 -3.16
N VAL A 36 9.08 -12.88 -2.20
CA VAL A 36 10.46 -13.33 -1.92
C VAL A 36 11.01 -14.16 -3.08
N ALA A 37 10.22 -15.11 -3.62
CA ALA A 37 10.63 -15.93 -4.74
C ALA A 37 10.91 -15.07 -5.99
N GLY A 38 10.02 -14.15 -6.33
CA GLY A 38 10.20 -13.20 -7.43
C GLY A 38 11.46 -12.34 -7.26
N ALA A 39 11.67 -11.80 -6.06
CA ALA A 39 12.84 -10.99 -5.75
C ALA A 39 14.15 -11.80 -5.86
N TRP A 40 14.17 -13.02 -5.34
CA TRP A 40 15.33 -13.89 -5.42
C TRP A 40 15.64 -14.29 -6.86
N VAL A 41 14.63 -14.65 -7.65
CA VAL A 41 14.80 -15.00 -9.07
C VAL A 41 15.40 -13.82 -9.84
N VAL A 42 14.87 -12.62 -9.69
CA VAL A 42 15.32 -11.44 -10.45
C VAL A 42 16.72 -10.99 -10.02
N GLU A 43 17.08 -11.07 -8.73
CA GLU A 43 18.34 -10.53 -8.22
C GLU A 43 19.47 -11.56 -8.13
N ARG A 44 19.18 -12.86 -7.98
CA ARG A 44 20.18 -13.91 -7.74
C ARG A 44 20.34 -14.91 -8.88
N THR A 45 19.54 -14.82 -9.95
CA THR A 45 19.66 -15.73 -11.10
C THR A 45 20.00 -14.99 -12.39
N ASP A 46 20.37 -15.74 -13.44
CA ASP A 46 20.67 -15.25 -14.78
C ASP A 46 19.43 -15.14 -15.68
N VAL A 47 18.25 -14.81 -15.08
CA VAL A 47 17.02 -14.60 -15.84
C VAL A 47 17.21 -13.50 -16.90
N PRO A 48 16.78 -13.72 -18.17
CA PRO A 48 16.93 -12.74 -19.24
C PRO A 48 16.02 -11.53 -18.98
N ALA A 49 16.42 -10.35 -19.48
CA ALA A 49 15.63 -9.12 -19.38
C ALA A 49 15.15 -8.79 -17.97
N ARG A 50 15.99 -9.00 -16.95
CA ARG A 50 15.65 -8.82 -15.52
C ARG A 50 15.03 -7.47 -15.19
N GLY A 51 15.46 -6.38 -15.85
CA GLY A 51 14.88 -5.05 -15.64
C GLY A 51 13.42 -4.97 -16.09
N TRP A 52 13.08 -5.67 -17.16
CA TRP A 52 11.70 -5.79 -17.62
C TRP A 52 10.84 -6.61 -16.63
N TRP A 53 11.35 -7.76 -16.17
CA TRP A 53 10.68 -8.55 -15.14
C TRP A 53 10.50 -7.77 -13.84
N HIS A 54 11.52 -7.00 -13.43
CA HIS A 54 11.39 -6.13 -12.25
C HIS A 54 10.25 -5.13 -12.41
N GLY A 55 10.17 -4.43 -13.54
CA GLY A 55 9.06 -3.52 -13.83
C GLY A 55 7.70 -4.23 -13.82
N LEU A 56 7.63 -5.40 -14.46
CA LEU A 56 6.40 -6.18 -14.56
C LEU A 56 5.91 -6.73 -13.21
N LEU A 57 6.83 -7.13 -12.32
CA LEU A 57 6.50 -7.58 -10.96
C LEU A 57 6.12 -6.41 -10.03
N CYS A 58 6.50 -5.18 -10.35
CA CYS A 58 6.02 -3.98 -9.64
C CYS A 58 4.67 -3.49 -10.16
N ALA A 59 4.35 -3.76 -11.42
CA ALA A 59 3.18 -3.21 -12.11
C ALA A 59 1.80 -3.54 -11.46
N PRO A 60 1.60 -4.67 -10.74
CA PRO A 60 0.34 -4.90 -10.02
C PRO A 60 -0.02 -3.81 -9.00
N LEU A 61 0.96 -3.04 -8.49
CA LEU A 61 0.67 -1.89 -7.63
C LEU A 61 -0.05 -0.73 -8.36
N ALA A 62 0.00 -0.71 -9.68
CA ALA A 62 -0.75 0.27 -10.46
C ALA A 62 -2.23 -0.10 -10.61
N VAL A 63 -2.59 -1.36 -10.35
CA VAL A 63 -3.96 -1.86 -10.41
C VAL A 63 -4.52 -1.91 -8.99
N PRO A 64 -5.48 -1.04 -8.61
CA PRO A 64 -6.12 -1.12 -7.30
C PRO A 64 -6.71 -2.52 -7.06
N ALA A 65 -6.65 -3.01 -5.81
CA ALA A 65 -7.09 -4.38 -5.50
C ALA A 65 -8.57 -4.63 -5.86
N PHE A 66 -9.43 -3.64 -5.69
CA PHE A 66 -10.85 -3.74 -6.09
C PHE A 66 -11.02 -3.82 -7.61
N VAL A 67 -10.16 -3.17 -8.41
CA VAL A 67 -10.14 -3.31 -9.88
C VAL A 67 -9.65 -4.70 -10.28
N ASN A 68 -8.65 -5.24 -9.57
CA ASN A 68 -8.19 -6.60 -9.77
C ASN A 68 -9.32 -7.62 -9.44
N GLY A 69 -9.99 -7.44 -8.30
CA GLY A 69 -11.17 -8.23 -7.92
C GLY A 69 -12.26 -8.22 -8.98
N TYR A 70 -12.62 -7.04 -9.49
CA TYR A 70 -13.54 -6.85 -10.60
C TYR A 70 -13.10 -7.64 -11.85
N GLY A 71 -11.84 -7.53 -12.26
CA GLY A 71 -11.31 -8.20 -13.45
C GLY A 71 -11.48 -9.71 -13.37
N TRP A 72 -11.22 -10.29 -12.21
CA TRP A 72 -11.39 -11.72 -11.97
C TRP A 72 -12.87 -12.13 -11.89
N VAL A 73 -13.71 -11.44 -11.12
CA VAL A 73 -15.14 -11.76 -10.98
C VAL A 73 -15.87 -11.62 -12.30
N SER A 74 -15.59 -10.60 -13.08
CA SER A 74 -16.18 -10.41 -14.40
C SER A 74 -15.70 -11.42 -15.45
N THR A 75 -14.65 -12.20 -15.15
CA THR A 75 -14.14 -13.28 -15.99
C THR A 75 -14.70 -14.62 -15.56
N THR A 76 -14.75 -14.91 -14.26
CA THR A 76 -15.29 -16.14 -13.70
C THR A 76 -15.79 -15.94 -12.27
N HIS A 77 -16.97 -16.46 -11.97
CA HIS A 77 -17.52 -16.44 -10.61
C HIS A 77 -16.87 -17.48 -9.68
N ALA A 78 -16.05 -18.41 -10.22
CA ALA A 78 -15.34 -19.40 -9.40
C ALA A 78 -14.39 -18.75 -8.37
N VAL A 79 -13.97 -17.50 -8.59
CA VAL A 79 -13.14 -16.74 -7.64
C VAL A 79 -13.92 -16.21 -6.43
N GLN A 80 -15.24 -16.25 -6.45
CA GLN A 80 -16.10 -15.93 -5.29
C GLN A 80 -16.06 -17.07 -4.28
N SER A 81 -14.88 -17.35 -3.78
CA SER A 81 -14.55 -18.42 -2.86
C SER A 81 -13.33 -18.04 -2.02
N PHE A 82 -13.09 -18.74 -0.91
CA PHE A 82 -11.91 -18.50 -0.09
C PHE A 82 -10.57 -18.61 -0.87
N PRO A 83 -10.31 -19.68 -1.65
CA PRO A 83 -9.10 -19.74 -2.46
C PRO A 83 -8.99 -18.61 -3.48
N GLY A 84 -10.11 -18.22 -4.10
CA GLY A 84 -10.16 -17.09 -5.03
C GLY A 84 -9.85 -15.76 -4.35
N ALA A 85 -10.40 -15.52 -3.16
CA ALA A 85 -10.07 -14.34 -2.36
C ALA A 85 -8.58 -14.28 -2.03
N VAL A 86 -7.99 -15.37 -1.52
CA VAL A 86 -6.54 -15.46 -1.25
C VAL A 86 -5.73 -15.21 -2.50
N MET A 87 -6.10 -15.79 -3.64
CA MET A 87 -5.41 -15.60 -4.92
C MET A 87 -5.43 -14.13 -5.36
N VAL A 88 -6.60 -13.51 -5.44
CA VAL A 88 -6.76 -12.13 -5.94
C VAL A 88 -6.01 -11.13 -5.07
N VAL A 89 -6.16 -11.22 -3.74
CA VAL A 89 -5.46 -10.29 -2.84
C VAL A 89 -3.94 -10.52 -2.85
N SER A 90 -3.51 -11.78 -2.98
CA SER A 90 -2.07 -12.08 -3.06
C SER A 90 -1.46 -11.56 -4.35
N LEU A 91 -2.16 -11.66 -5.49
CA LEU A 91 -1.72 -11.11 -6.78
C LEU A 91 -1.68 -9.57 -6.76
N SER A 92 -2.51 -8.92 -5.95
CA SER A 92 -2.49 -7.46 -5.79
C SER A 92 -1.36 -6.98 -4.88
N TYR A 93 -1.05 -7.72 -3.82
CA TYR A 93 -0.20 -7.22 -2.73
C TYR A 93 1.19 -7.85 -2.62
N PHE A 94 1.52 -8.92 -3.36
CA PHE A 94 2.88 -9.49 -3.32
C PHE A 94 3.98 -8.46 -3.64
N PRO A 95 3.77 -7.40 -4.46
CA PRO A 95 4.83 -6.43 -4.73
C PRO A 95 5.24 -5.63 -3.49
N LEU A 96 4.39 -5.53 -2.46
CA LEU A 96 4.72 -4.91 -1.18
C LEU A 96 5.79 -5.69 -0.40
N VAL A 97 5.91 -7.00 -0.62
CA VAL A 97 7.02 -7.81 -0.12
C VAL A 97 8.18 -7.82 -1.11
N TYR A 98 7.89 -7.90 -2.40
CA TYR A 98 8.90 -7.96 -3.46
C TYR A 98 9.86 -6.77 -3.43
N LEU A 99 9.35 -5.53 -3.38
CA LEU A 99 10.16 -4.32 -3.43
C LEU A 99 11.17 -4.19 -2.28
N PRO A 100 10.78 -4.29 -0.98
CA PRO A 100 11.75 -4.23 0.11
C PRO A 100 12.71 -5.42 0.11
N THR A 101 12.26 -6.59 -0.37
CA THR A 101 13.13 -7.76 -0.51
C THR A 101 14.21 -7.54 -1.57
N VAL A 102 13.85 -7.00 -2.74
CA VAL A 102 14.82 -6.60 -3.78
C VAL A 102 15.83 -5.60 -3.22
N ALA A 103 15.36 -4.56 -2.53
CA ALA A 103 16.24 -3.55 -1.94
C ALA A 103 17.19 -4.16 -0.90
N ALA A 104 16.73 -5.10 -0.09
CA ALA A 104 17.54 -5.81 0.89
C ALA A 104 18.57 -6.75 0.24
N LEU A 105 18.17 -7.52 -0.78
CA LEU A 105 19.06 -8.39 -1.54
C LEU A 105 20.18 -7.60 -2.22
N ARG A 106 19.90 -6.42 -2.75
CA ARG A 106 20.92 -5.54 -3.36
C ARG A 106 21.89 -4.95 -2.35
N ARG A 107 21.46 -4.77 -1.10
CA ARG A 107 22.32 -4.26 -0.02
C ARG A 107 23.09 -5.35 0.71
N LEU A 108 22.75 -6.60 0.51
CA LEU A 108 23.43 -7.74 1.13
C LEU A 108 24.82 -7.89 0.50
N ASP A 109 25.85 -8.03 1.38
CA ASP A 109 27.22 -8.28 0.94
C ASP A 109 27.33 -9.68 0.31
N PRO A 110 27.70 -9.78 -0.99
CA PRO A 110 27.86 -11.06 -1.67
C PRO A 110 28.90 -11.99 -1.02
N ALA A 111 29.89 -11.44 -0.34
CA ALA A 111 30.94 -12.23 0.30
C ALA A 111 30.37 -13.24 1.32
N VAL A 112 29.27 -12.93 1.99
CA VAL A 112 28.64 -13.84 2.96
C VAL A 112 28.05 -15.06 2.25
N GLU A 113 27.44 -14.89 1.06
CA GLU A 113 26.91 -15.98 0.23
C GLU A 113 28.06 -16.79 -0.41
N GLU A 114 29.12 -16.10 -0.87
CA GLU A 114 30.32 -16.73 -1.48
C GLU A 114 31.06 -17.62 -0.48
N VAL A 115 31.27 -17.14 0.76
CA VAL A 115 31.89 -17.96 1.83
C VAL A 115 31.08 -19.19 2.13
N ALA A 116 29.76 -19.10 2.22
CA ALA A 116 28.90 -20.26 2.44
C ALA A 116 28.98 -21.26 1.27
N THR A 117 29.11 -20.77 0.04
CA THR A 117 29.28 -21.62 -1.15
C THR A 117 30.66 -22.26 -1.16
N ALA A 118 31.73 -21.53 -0.81
CA ALA A 118 33.09 -22.07 -0.66
C ALA A 118 33.18 -23.18 0.40
N LEU A 119 32.32 -23.11 1.44
CA LEU A 119 32.16 -24.16 2.46
C LEU A 119 31.31 -25.35 1.98
N GLY A 120 31.04 -25.45 0.66
CA GLY A 120 30.32 -26.59 0.05
C GLY A 120 28.81 -26.54 0.17
N LYS A 121 28.20 -25.43 0.61
CA LYS A 121 26.74 -25.31 0.69
C LYS A 121 26.14 -25.06 -0.68
N GLY A 122 25.14 -25.85 -1.06
CA GLY A 122 24.37 -25.65 -2.29
C GLY A 122 23.50 -24.37 -2.24
N PRO A 123 23.05 -23.84 -3.41
CA PRO A 123 22.32 -22.58 -3.51
C PRO A 123 21.07 -22.51 -2.61
N TRP A 124 20.35 -23.63 -2.47
CA TRP A 124 19.17 -23.73 -1.63
C TRP A 124 19.50 -23.63 -0.12
N GLN A 125 20.62 -24.23 0.31
CA GLN A 125 21.10 -24.12 1.69
C GLN A 125 21.59 -22.72 2.00
N VAL A 126 22.28 -22.07 1.06
CA VAL A 126 22.71 -20.67 1.17
C VAL A 126 21.48 -19.78 1.32
N PHE A 127 20.46 -19.96 0.48
CA PHE A 127 19.22 -19.19 0.58
C PHE A 127 18.58 -19.29 1.98
N TRP A 128 18.31 -20.50 2.47
CA TRP A 128 17.58 -20.68 3.73
C TRP A 128 18.41 -20.32 4.98
N ARG A 129 19.72 -20.58 4.97
CA ARG A 129 20.56 -20.42 6.16
C ARG A 129 21.31 -19.10 6.22
N VAL A 130 21.47 -18.40 5.10
CA VAL A 130 22.27 -17.18 4.99
C VAL A 130 21.44 -16.02 4.46
N THR A 131 20.92 -16.14 3.24
CA THR A 131 20.25 -15.05 2.54
C THR A 131 18.95 -14.66 3.23
N LEU A 132 18.01 -15.61 3.43
CA LEU A 132 16.71 -15.34 4.02
C LEU A 132 16.79 -14.78 5.44
N PRO A 133 17.61 -15.31 6.36
CA PRO A 133 17.80 -14.71 7.67
C PRO A 133 18.39 -13.29 7.62
N ALA A 134 19.24 -13.01 6.64
CA ALA A 134 19.85 -11.69 6.48
C ALA A 134 18.85 -10.62 5.97
N ILE A 135 17.94 -11.00 5.07
CA ILE A 135 16.91 -10.10 4.52
C ILE A 135 15.60 -10.14 5.33
N SER A 136 15.48 -11.00 6.35
CA SER A 136 14.24 -11.21 7.11
C SER A 136 13.60 -9.92 7.64
N PRO A 137 14.33 -8.86 8.08
CA PRO A 137 13.67 -7.62 8.52
C PRO A 137 12.91 -6.92 7.40
N ALA A 138 13.41 -6.99 6.15
CA ALA A 138 12.74 -6.41 5.00
C ALA A 138 11.52 -7.24 4.58
N VAL A 139 11.65 -8.57 4.62
CA VAL A 139 10.56 -9.50 4.34
C VAL A 139 9.43 -9.34 5.36
N LEU A 140 9.74 -9.28 6.67
CA LEU A 140 8.75 -9.07 7.72
C LEU A 140 8.06 -7.71 7.61
N GLY A 141 8.81 -6.64 7.29
CA GLY A 141 8.22 -5.33 7.03
C GLY A 141 7.26 -5.34 5.83
N GLY A 142 7.62 -6.03 4.75
CA GLY A 142 6.73 -6.23 3.60
C GLY A 142 5.49 -7.07 3.95
N ALA A 143 5.67 -8.14 4.71
CA ALA A 143 4.59 -9.00 5.19
C ALA A 143 3.60 -8.23 6.09
N LEU A 144 4.12 -7.35 6.99
CA LEU A 144 3.29 -6.45 7.78
C LEU A 144 2.45 -5.54 6.87
N LEU A 145 3.08 -4.92 5.86
CA LEU A 145 2.36 -4.06 4.92
C LEU A 145 1.24 -4.82 4.21
N VAL A 146 1.50 -6.04 3.75
CA VAL A 146 0.45 -6.90 3.16
C VAL A 146 -0.66 -7.16 4.17
N GLY A 147 -0.33 -7.55 5.40
CA GLY A 147 -1.33 -7.81 6.44
C GLY A 147 -2.22 -6.62 6.75
N LEU A 148 -1.63 -5.42 6.87
CA LEU A 148 -2.39 -4.18 7.11
C LEU A 148 -3.29 -3.84 5.91
N HIS A 149 -2.82 -4.03 4.66
CA HIS A 149 -3.67 -3.82 3.48
C HIS A 149 -4.81 -4.84 3.42
N LEU A 150 -4.57 -6.10 3.77
CA LEU A 150 -5.63 -7.13 3.83
C LEU A 150 -6.71 -6.80 4.88
N LEU A 151 -6.29 -6.31 6.06
CA LEU A 151 -7.23 -5.88 7.11
C LEU A 151 -8.00 -4.60 6.72
N ALA A 152 -7.45 -3.78 5.83
CA ALA A 152 -8.09 -2.57 5.32
C ALA A 152 -8.88 -2.80 4.02
N GLU A 153 -8.73 -3.98 3.38
CA GLU A 153 -9.32 -4.24 2.08
C GLU A 153 -10.83 -4.45 2.18
N TYR A 154 -11.56 -3.60 1.49
CA TYR A 154 -13.02 -3.65 1.39
C TYR A 154 -13.45 -4.05 -0.04
N GLY A 155 -13.02 -3.27 -1.03
CA GLY A 155 -13.59 -3.30 -2.36
C GLY A 155 -13.42 -4.65 -3.07
N ALA A 156 -12.21 -5.22 -3.06
CA ALA A 156 -11.98 -6.53 -3.65
C ALA A 156 -12.76 -7.64 -2.94
N LEU A 157 -12.78 -7.62 -1.59
CA LEU A 157 -13.46 -8.65 -0.80
C LEU A 157 -14.97 -8.60 -0.96
N GLN A 158 -15.54 -7.41 -1.10
CA GLN A 158 -16.97 -7.23 -1.34
C GLN A 158 -17.38 -7.79 -2.74
N LEU A 159 -16.60 -7.49 -3.79
CA LEU A 159 -16.83 -8.05 -5.13
C LEU A 159 -16.68 -9.58 -5.17
N LEU A 160 -15.73 -10.10 -4.40
CA LEU A 160 -15.51 -11.55 -4.27
C LEU A 160 -16.55 -12.26 -3.39
N ASN A 161 -17.55 -11.54 -2.86
CA ASN A 161 -18.53 -12.06 -1.91
C ASN A 161 -17.88 -12.79 -0.72
N TYR A 162 -16.72 -12.28 -0.24
CA TYR A 162 -16.00 -12.88 0.86
C TYR A 162 -16.15 -12.03 2.13
N PRO A 163 -17.03 -12.42 3.06
CA PRO A 163 -17.36 -11.61 4.23
C PRO A 163 -16.20 -11.60 5.24
N THR A 164 -15.75 -10.38 5.57
CA THR A 164 -14.72 -10.11 6.59
C THR A 164 -15.22 -9.03 7.56
N LEU A 165 -14.43 -8.73 8.59
CA LEU A 165 -14.73 -7.61 9.49
C LEU A 165 -14.90 -6.29 8.74
N THR A 166 -14.03 -6.01 7.76
CA THR A 166 -14.07 -4.76 6.98
C THR A 166 -15.34 -4.63 6.15
N THR A 167 -15.76 -5.71 5.46
CA THR A 167 -17.01 -5.71 4.69
C THR A 167 -18.24 -5.59 5.60
N ALA A 168 -18.21 -6.23 6.77
CA ALA A 168 -19.28 -6.18 7.74
C ALA A 168 -19.45 -4.78 8.39
N ILE A 169 -18.34 -4.06 8.63
CA ILE A 169 -18.38 -2.68 9.17
C ILE A 169 -19.18 -1.77 8.23
N LEU A 170 -18.87 -1.78 6.94
CA LEU A 170 -19.58 -0.94 5.97
C LEU A 170 -21.03 -1.38 5.81
N GLN A 171 -21.30 -2.68 5.77
CA GLN A 171 -22.66 -3.22 5.69
C GLN A 171 -23.50 -2.78 6.89
N GLN A 172 -22.98 -2.88 8.12
CA GLN A 172 -23.69 -2.45 9.33
C GLN A 172 -23.96 -0.94 9.31
N TYR A 173 -23.00 -0.16 8.86
CA TYR A 173 -23.16 1.29 8.82
C TYR A 173 -24.09 1.76 7.69
N ALA A 174 -23.82 1.34 6.43
CA ALA A 174 -24.45 1.89 5.25
C ALA A 174 -25.78 1.20 4.87
N THR A 175 -25.98 -0.05 5.27
CA THR A 175 -27.18 -0.84 4.87
C THR A 175 -28.12 -1.10 6.04
N VAL A 176 -27.55 -1.45 7.22
CA VAL A 176 -28.36 -1.75 8.42
C VAL A 176 -28.62 -0.51 9.25
N PHE A 177 -27.85 0.58 9.01
CA PHE A 177 -27.92 1.84 9.76
C PHE A 177 -27.66 1.68 11.27
N ASN A 178 -26.86 0.67 11.65
CA ASN A 178 -26.52 0.40 13.05
C ASN A 178 -25.07 0.85 13.35
N GLY A 179 -24.89 2.15 13.61
CA GLY A 179 -23.60 2.76 13.92
C GLY A 179 -22.90 2.17 15.15
N PRO A 180 -23.59 1.88 16.26
CA PRO A 180 -22.99 1.23 17.43
C PRO A 180 -22.36 -0.13 17.13
N GLU A 181 -23.05 -1.03 16.44
CA GLU A 181 -22.49 -2.34 16.04
C GLU A 181 -21.33 -2.20 15.07
N ALA A 182 -21.42 -1.28 14.08
CA ALA A 182 -20.31 -0.96 13.19
C ALA A 182 -19.07 -0.47 13.95
N THR A 183 -19.25 0.36 14.99
CA THR A 183 -18.16 0.86 15.84
C THR A 183 -17.51 -0.27 16.65
N LEU A 184 -18.29 -1.22 17.16
CA LEU A 184 -17.74 -2.39 17.87
C LEU A 184 -16.88 -3.26 16.93
N LEU A 185 -17.36 -3.55 15.72
CA LEU A 185 -16.58 -4.28 14.72
C LEU A 185 -15.29 -3.53 14.32
N ALA A 186 -15.38 -2.20 14.21
CA ALA A 186 -14.20 -1.36 13.93
C ALA A 186 -13.17 -1.44 15.07
N LEU A 187 -13.60 -1.47 16.33
CA LEU A 187 -12.70 -1.64 17.48
C LEU A 187 -11.99 -3.00 17.46
N VAL A 188 -12.73 -4.07 17.13
CA VAL A 188 -12.14 -5.41 16.93
C VAL A 188 -11.10 -5.38 15.81
N LEU A 189 -11.40 -4.75 14.67
CA LEU A 189 -10.48 -4.65 13.54
C LEU A 189 -9.20 -3.88 13.90
N VAL A 190 -9.32 -2.76 14.64
CA VAL A 190 -8.16 -2.02 15.18
C VAL A 190 -7.31 -2.91 16.08
N THR A 191 -7.94 -3.72 16.94
CA THR A 191 -7.21 -4.65 17.79
C THR A 191 -6.39 -5.64 16.97
N PHE A 192 -6.93 -6.18 15.88
CA PHE A 192 -6.18 -7.03 14.94
C PHE A 192 -4.99 -6.30 14.30
N CYS A 193 -5.16 -5.05 13.89
CA CYS A 193 -4.08 -4.25 13.33
C CYS A 193 -2.96 -4.00 14.35
N LEU A 194 -3.31 -3.67 15.58
CA LEU A 194 -2.35 -3.46 16.67
C LEU A 194 -1.63 -4.78 17.06
N LEU A 195 -2.34 -5.89 17.10
CA LEU A 195 -1.75 -7.21 17.35
C LEU A 195 -0.76 -7.58 16.24
N LEU A 196 -1.13 -7.36 14.97
CA LEU A 196 -0.25 -7.63 13.84
C LEU A 196 1.03 -6.78 13.90
N LEU A 197 0.90 -5.49 14.22
CA LEU A 197 2.04 -4.59 14.44
C LEU A 197 2.90 -5.07 15.61
N GLY A 198 2.29 -5.47 16.73
CA GLY A 198 2.98 -6.00 17.90
C GLY A 198 3.76 -7.29 17.58
N ILE A 199 3.15 -8.21 16.86
CA ILE A 199 3.80 -9.45 16.40
C ILE A 199 5.01 -9.15 15.53
N GLU A 200 4.89 -8.22 14.57
CA GLU A 200 6.02 -7.82 13.72
C GLU A 200 7.17 -7.25 14.53
N LEU A 201 6.87 -6.35 15.48
CA LEU A 201 7.89 -5.76 16.36
C LEU A 201 8.63 -6.82 17.18
N LEU A 202 7.92 -7.85 17.68
CA LEU A 202 8.50 -8.96 18.41
C LEU A 202 9.39 -9.82 17.52
N LEU A 203 8.90 -10.15 16.30
CA LEU A 203 9.63 -10.99 15.33
C LEU A 203 10.86 -10.29 14.75
N ARG A 204 10.79 -8.98 14.53
CA ARG A 204 11.90 -8.17 14.03
C ARG A 204 13.09 -8.21 15.00
N GLY A 205 12.85 -8.27 16.30
CA GLY A 205 13.85 -8.40 17.34
C GLY A 205 14.94 -7.31 17.30
N ARG A 206 15.94 -7.42 18.19
CA ARG A 206 17.11 -6.54 18.24
C ARG A 206 18.17 -6.83 17.16
N ARG A 207 17.81 -7.41 16.03
CA ARG A 207 18.76 -7.80 14.97
C ARG A 207 19.21 -6.59 14.14
N ARG A 208 19.79 -5.58 14.77
CA ARG A 208 20.65 -4.62 14.10
C ARG A 208 21.95 -5.34 13.72
N ARG A 209 21.99 -6.01 12.59
CA ARG A 209 23.26 -6.46 12.01
C ARG A 209 23.91 -5.22 11.39
N ALA A 210 24.95 -4.72 12.05
CA ALA A 210 25.84 -3.72 11.48
C ALA A 210 26.39 -4.29 10.16
N ARG A 211 26.43 -3.45 9.13
CA ARG A 211 27.09 -3.75 7.86
C ARG A 211 28.58 -3.99 8.16
N VAL A 212 29.05 -5.21 7.96
CA VAL A 212 30.47 -5.54 8.08
C VAL A 212 31.07 -5.29 6.69
N GLY A 213 31.84 -4.18 6.55
CA GLY A 213 32.62 -3.86 5.36
C GLY A 213 32.30 -2.50 4.75
N SER A 214 33.33 -1.70 4.54
CA SER A 214 33.37 -0.39 3.87
C SER A 214 33.83 -0.50 2.40
N GLY A 215 33.86 -1.72 1.82
CA GLY A 215 34.35 -1.97 0.47
C GLY A 215 33.39 -1.54 -0.64
N ALA A 216 33.93 -1.32 -1.86
CA ALA A 216 33.17 -1.07 -3.06
C ALA A 216 32.13 -2.19 -3.27
N ARG A 217 30.91 -1.81 -3.70
CA ARG A 217 29.82 -2.75 -3.96
C ARG A 217 30.22 -3.73 -5.08
N ARG A 218 30.36 -5.00 -4.75
CA ARG A 218 30.59 -6.07 -5.72
C ARG A 218 29.25 -6.63 -6.18
N GLU A 219 29.08 -6.89 -7.48
CA GLU A 219 27.88 -7.60 -7.95
C GLU A 219 27.92 -9.07 -7.49
N PRO A 220 26.79 -9.59 -6.97
CA PRO A 220 26.75 -11.01 -6.57
C PRO A 220 26.88 -11.94 -7.77
N THR A 221 27.57 -13.06 -7.57
CA THR A 221 27.67 -14.12 -8.57
C THR A 221 26.29 -14.73 -8.79
N ARG A 222 25.81 -14.67 -10.04
CA ARG A 222 24.45 -15.13 -10.38
C ARG A 222 24.42 -16.65 -10.57
N ILE A 223 23.37 -17.25 -10.07
CA ILE A 223 23.10 -18.67 -10.23
C ILE A 223 22.63 -18.91 -11.66
N ARG A 224 23.33 -19.78 -12.38
CA ARG A 224 22.96 -20.17 -13.75
C ARG A 224 21.75 -21.11 -13.72
N LEU A 225 20.66 -20.71 -14.37
CA LEU A 225 19.42 -21.49 -14.43
C LEU A 225 19.53 -22.71 -15.38
N GLY A 226 20.39 -22.62 -16.39
CA GLY A 226 20.59 -23.70 -17.37
C GLY A 226 19.26 -24.21 -17.97
N ARG A 227 19.01 -25.52 -17.86
CA ARG A 227 17.78 -26.16 -18.36
C ARG A 227 16.49 -25.72 -17.62
N ARG A 228 16.58 -25.13 -16.43
CA ARG A 228 15.42 -24.64 -15.65
C ARG A 228 14.96 -23.25 -16.11
N ARG A 229 15.73 -22.57 -16.96
CA ARG A 229 15.43 -21.21 -17.42
C ARG A 229 14.01 -21.07 -18.02
N PRO A 230 13.54 -21.95 -18.94
CA PRO A 230 12.19 -21.80 -19.50
C PRO A 230 11.08 -21.95 -18.45
N VAL A 231 11.28 -22.84 -17.47
CA VAL A 231 10.31 -23.05 -16.37
C VAL A 231 10.22 -21.80 -15.49
N VAL A 232 11.36 -21.19 -15.16
CA VAL A 232 11.40 -19.97 -14.32
C VAL A 232 10.77 -18.80 -15.07
N VAL A 233 11.13 -18.60 -16.36
CA VAL A 233 10.53 -17.55 -17.20
C VAL A 233 9.03 -17.79 -17.38
N GLY A 234 8.62 -19.05 -17.63
CA GLY A 234 7.20 -19.42 -17.71
C GLY A 234 6.42 -19.13 -16.43
N GLY A 235 7.03 -19.39 -15.26
CA GLY A 235 6.43 -19.05 -13.96
C GLY A 235 6.26 -17.56 -13.75
N LEU A 236 7.27 -16.74 -14.11
CA LEU A 236 7.17 -15.28 -14.06
C LEU A 236 6.11 -14.76 -15.04
N ALA A 237 6.03 -15.32 -16.25
CA ALA A 237 5.04 -14.96 -17.25
C ALA A 237 3.62 -15.30 -16.77
N LEU A 238 3.42 -16.48 -16.20
CA LEU A 238 2.14 -16.91 -15.63
C LEU A 238 1.70 -15.97 -14.50
N LEU A 239 2.61 -15.63 -13.59
CA LEU A 239 2.35 -14.68 -12.51
C LEU A 239 1.93 -13.32 -13.08
N ALA A 240 2.63 -12.80 -14.09
CA ALA A 240 2.31 -11.54 -14.74
C ALA A 240 0.95 -11.58 -15.47
N VAL A 241 0.66 -12.67 -16.15
CA VAL A 241 -0.65 -12.87 -16.80
C VAL A 241 -1.78 -12.89 -15.77
N TRP A 242 -1.59 -13.57 -14.65
CA TRP A 242 -2.62 -13.63 -13.61
C TRP A 242 -2.79 -12.31 -12.87
N ALA A 243 -1.69 -11.63 -12.56
CA ALA A 243 -1.74 -10.38 -11.80
C ALA A 243 -2.16 -9.15 -12.62
N LEU A 244 -1.87 -9.13 -13.92
CA LEU A 244 -2.11 -7.99 -14.81
C LEU A 244 -2.93 -8.37 -16.05
N GLY A 245 -2.58 -9.47 -16.71
CA GLY A 245 -3.20 -9.87 -17.99
C GLY A 245 -4.69 -10.15 -17.86
N VAL A 246 -5.11 -10.86 -16.81
CA VAL A 246 -6.52 -11.17 -16.57
C VAL A 246 -7.31 -9.90 -16.24
N PRO A 247 -6.97 -9.07 -15.24
CA PRO A 247 -7.75 -7.88 -14.93
C PRO A 247 -7.76 -6.86 -16.07
N ILE A 248 -6.62 -6.58 -16.71
CA ILE A 248 -6.55 -5.62 -17.83
C ILE A 248 -7.29 -6.18 -19.05
N GLY A 249 -7.12 -7.47 -19.36
CA GLY A 249 -7.85 -8.14 -20.45
C GLY A 249 -9.37 -8.15 -20.24
N ALA A 250 -9.83 -8.33 -19.00
CA ALA A 250 -11.24 -8.22 -18.65
C ALA A 250 -11.78 -6.80 -18.88
N LEU A 251 -11.03 -5.76 -18.43
CA LEU A 251 -11.40 -4.37 -18.64
C LEU A 251 -11.51 -4.03 -20.14
N VAL A 252 -10.48 -4.40 -20.93
CA VAL A 252 -10.49 -4.18 -22.37
C VAL A 252 -11.65 -4.93 -23.06
N ARG A 253 -11.90 -6.17 -22.66
CA ARG A 253 -13.05 -6.95 -23.18
C ARG A 253 -14.37 -6.25 -22.90
N TRP A 254 -14.58 -5.75 -21.68
CA TRP A 254 -15.81 -5.05 -21.31
C TRP A 254 -15.93 -3.68 -21.96
N LEU A 255 -14.82 -2.97 -22.15
CA LEU A 255 -14.79 -1.71 -22.89
C LEU A 255 -15.21 -1.89 -24.35
N VAL A 256 -14.81 -3.00 -24.99
CA VAL A 256 -15.12 -3.28 -26.41
C VAL A 256 -16.49 -3.91 -26.60
N ARG A 257 -16.91 -4.79 -25.68
CA ARG A 257 -18.15 -5.58 -25.82
C ARG A 257 -19.33 -5.05 -25.00
N GLY A 258 -19.07 -4.24 -23.98
CA GLY A 258 -20.10 -3.75 -23.04
C GLY A 258 -20.92 -2.57 -23.55
N THR A 259 -21.20 -2.48 -24.81
CA THR A 259 -21.69 -1.31 -25.55
C THR A 259 -23.20 -1.06 -25.53
N SER A 260 -23.92 -1.43 -24.50
CA SER A 260 -25.32 -1.05 -24.37
C SER A 260 -25.53 0.46 -24.03
N SER A 261 -24.52 1.12 -23.51
CA SER A 261 -24.46 2.59 -23.34
C SER A 261 -23.05 3.06 -23.72
N GLY A 262 -22.95 4.01 -24.66
CA GLY A 262 -21.65 4.64 -24.99
C GLY A 262 -20.96 5.22 -23.75
N ILE A 263 -19.65 5.46 -23.83
CA ILE A 263 -18.91 6.11 -22.74
C ILE A 263 -19.49 7.51 -22.56
N ASP A 264 -19.99 7.80 -21.37
CA ASP A 264 -20.33 9.18 -21.01
C ASP A 264 -19.05 9.95 -20.68
N TRP A 265 -18.56 10.68 -21.67
CA TRP A 265 -17.35 11.49 -21.53
C TRP A 265 -17.51 12.63 -20.54
N GLY A 266 -18.74 13.13 -20.34
CA GLY A 266 -19.04 14.19 -19.37
C GLY A 266 -18.85 13.68 -17.94
N GLU A 267 -19.46 12.53 -17.60
CA GLU A 267 -19.31 11.89 -16.30
C GLU A 267 -17.88 11.43 -16.05
N LEU A 268 -17.19 10.83 -17.04
CA LEU A 268 -15.81 10.38 -16.91
C LEU A 268 -14.86 11.54 -16.64
N THR A 269 -14.96 12.63 -17.39
CA THR A 269 -14.12 13.82 -17.18
C THR A 269 -14.45 14.54 -15.88
N GLY A 270 -15.72 14.57 -15.47
CA GLY A 270 -16.17 15.06 -14.17
C GLY A 270 -15.54 14.28 -13.01
N ALA A 271 -15.65 12.95 -13.03
CA ALA A 271 -15.04 12.07 -12.02
C ALA A 271 -13.51 12.15 -12.02
N ALA A 272 -12.89 12.26 -13.20
CA ALA A 272 -11.44 12.42 -13.33
C ALA A 272 -10.95 13.76 -12.77
N SER A 273 -11.67 14.85 -13.06
CA SER A 273 -11.32 16.18 -12.51
C SER A 273 -11.49 16.24 -11.00
N SER A 274 -12.59 15.71 -10.46
CA SER A 274 -12.80 15.59 -9.01
C SER A 274 -11.70 14.77 -8.34
N THR A 275 -11.35 13.62 -8.93
CA THR A 275 -10.24 12.78 -8.45
C THR A 275 -8.93 13.55 -8.45
N PHE A 276 -8.60 14.25 -9.53
CA PHE A 276 -7.37 15.02 -9.64
C PHE A 276 -7.29 16.16 -8.60
N VAL A 277 -8.36 16.93 -8.45
CA VAL A 277 -8.43 18.03 -7.48
C VAL A 277 -8.30 17.51 -6.05
N LEU A 278 -9.07 16.48 -5.68
CA LEU A 278 -9.00 15.88 -4.34
C LEU A 278 -7.64 15.26 -4.06
N ALA A 279 -7.06 14.56 -5.03
CA ALA A 279 -5.73 13.99 -4.93
C ALA A 279 -4.65 15.06 -4.74
N LEU A 280 -4.71 16.14 -5.52
CA LEU A 280 -3.77 17.26 -5.41
C LEU A 280 -3.90 17.93 -4.04
N LEU A 281 -5.12 18.28 -3.63
CA LEU A 281 -5.36 18.93 -2.33
C LEU A 281 -4.96 18.01 -1.16
N GLY A 282 -5.34 16.75 -1.18
CA GLY A 282 -4.98 15.78 -0.15
C GLY A 282 -3.47 15.52 -0.09
N GLY A 283 -2.81 15.43 -1.26
CA GLY A 283 -1.37 15.27 -1.37
C GLY A 283 -0.59 16.47 -0.82
N LEU A 284 -0.99 17.68 -1.20
CA LEU A 284 -0.39 18.92 -0.72
C LEU A 284 -0.63 19.11 0.78
N LEU A 285 -1.85 18.90 1.25
CA LEU A 285 -2.22 19.07 2.66
C LEU A 285 -1.44 18.10 3.56
N ALA A 286 -1.41 16.81 3.20
CA ALA A 286 -0.68 15.82 3.97
C ALA A 286 0.84 16.07 3.95
N THR A 287 1.40 16.49 2.81
CA THR A 287 2.83 16.81 2.71
C THR A 287 3.16 18.07 3.51
N ALA A 288 2.35 19.10 3.43
CA ALA A 288 2.53 20.32 4.21
C ALA A 288 2.47 20.05 5.71
N ALA A 289 1.52 19.22 6.17
CA ALA A 289 1.41 18.81 7.56
C ALA A 289 2.58 17.89 8.02
N ALA A 290 3.16 17.12 7.11
CA ALA A 290 4.32 16.28 7.41
C ALA A 290 5.61 17.09 7.64
N VAL A 291 5.76 18.27 7.00
CA VAL A 291 6.98 19.10 7.11
C VAL A 291 7.33 19.46 8.56
N PRO A 292 6.44 20.06 9.38
CA PRO A 292 6.76 20.40 10.75
C PRO A 292 7.04 19.17 11.61
N VAL A 293 6.32 18.07 11.39
CA VAL A 293 6.52 16.79 12.11
C VAL A 293 7.93 16.26 11.83
N VAL A 294 8.32 16.21 10.55
CA VAL A 294 9.63 15.69 10.13
C VAL A 294 10.74 16.63 10.55
N TRP A 295 10.57 17.95 10.36
CA TRP A 295 11.56 18.92 10.79
C TRP A 295 11.86 18.77 12.28
N LEU A 296 10.81 18.66 13.11
CA LEU A 296 10.96 18.44 14.54
C LEU A 296 11.68 17.11 14.83
N ALA A 297 11.29 16.02 14.14
CA ALA A 297 11.86 14.69 14.35
C ALA A 297 13.33 14.57 13.95
N VAL A 298 13.76 15.28 12.89
CA VAL A 298 15.14 15.22 12.40
C VAL A 298 16.06 16.16 13.15
N ARG A 299 15.56 17.35 13.57
CA ARG A 299 16.40 18.42 14.19
C ARG A 299 16.38 18.39 15.71
N HIS A 300 15.34 17.86 16.34
CA HIS A 300 15.18 17.84 17.78
C HIS A 300 15.00 16.43 18.32
N ARG A 301 15.75 16.07 19.34
CA ARG A 301 15.61 14.80 20.06
C ARG A 301 14.91 15.05 21.39
N GLY A 302 13.76 14.42 21.64
CA GLY A 302 13.00 14.58 22.88
C GLY A 302 11.83 13.63 22.99
N LEU A 303 11.23 13.53 24.18
CA LEU A 303 10.06 12.68 24.42
C LEU A 303 8.87 13.10 23.58
N LEU A 304 8.61 14.40 23.45
CA LEU A 304 7.52 14.95 22.65
C LEU A 304 7.68 14.58 21.17
N THR A 305 8.87 14.75 20.62
CA THR A 305 9.19 14.39 19.24
C THR A 305 8.96 12.91 18.98
N THR A 306 9.43 12.06 19.91
CA THR A 306 9.25 10.62 19.82
C THR A 306 7.77 10.24 19.93
N ALA A 307 7.00 10.91 20.79
CA ALA A 307 5.57 10.68 20.94
C ALA A 307 4.78 11.04 19.68
N ILE A 308 5.04 12.21 19.09
CA ILE A 308 4.42 12.67 17.83
C ILE A 308 4.75 11.67 16.71
N GLU A 309 6.01 11.30 16.55
CA GLU A 309 6.44 10.36 15.52
C GLU A 309 5.74 9.00 15.69
N ARG A 310 5.70 8.47 16.90
CA ARG A 310 5.01 7.20 17.19
C ARG A 310 3.51 7.28 16.94
N SER A 311 2.85 8.40 17.28
CA SER A 311 1.41 8.58 17.03
C SER A 311 1.12 8.57 15.54
N VAL A 312 1.95 9.22 14.71
CA VAL A 312 1.80 9.19 13.25
C VAL A 312 1.98 7.76 12.72
N TYR A 313 3.00 7.02 13.18
CA TYR A 313 3.18 5.64 12.75
C TYR A 313 2.05 4.70 13.22
N THR A 314 1.49 4.93 14.41
CA THR A 314 0.33 4.15 14.88
C THR A 314 -0.90 4.41 14.01
N ALA A 315 -1.11 5.65 13.56
CA ALA A 315 -2.19 5.98 12.63
C ALA A 315 -2.07 5.22 11.29
N SER A 316 -0.84 4.89 10.84
CA SER A 316 -0.62 4.10 9.62
C SER A 316 -1.14 2.67 9.69
N ALA A 317 -1.36 2.13 10.89
CA ALA A 317 -1.92 0.80 11.09
C ALA A 317 -3.46 0.79 11.09
N MET A 318 -4.11 1.97 11.09
CA MET A 318 -5.57 2.04 11.12
C MET A 318 -6.16 1.93 9.72
N PRO A 319 -7.13 1.00 9.50
CA PRO A 319 -7.86 0.92 8.25
C PRO A 319 -8.64 2.19 7.94
N GLY A 320 -8.73 2.56 6.64
CA GLY A 320 -9.43 3.77 6.19
C GLY A 320 -10.91 3.80 6.62
N ILE A 321 -11.56 2.65 6.62
CA ILE A 321 -12.96 2.53 7.07
C ILE A 321 -13.14 2.91 8.54
N VAL A 322 -12.18 2.58 9.40
CA VAL A 322 -12.25 2.91 10.84
C VAL A 322 -12.10 4.40 11.06
N ILE A 323 -11.13 5.02 10.38
CA ILE A 323 -10.91 6.47 10.45
C ILE A 323 -12.15 7.21 9.92
N ALA A 324 -12.68 6.78 8.78
CA ALA A 324 -13.86 7.38 8.20
C ALA A 324 -15.09 7.27 9.10
N LEU A 325 -15.35 6.08 9.67
CA LEU A 325 -16.47 5.86 10.60
C LEU A 325 -16.32 6.70 11.87
N ALA A 326 -15.11 6.82 12.41
CA ALA A 326 -14.84 7.68 13.56
C ALA A 326 -15.12 9.16 13.25
N LEU A 327 -14.65 9.65 12.09
CA LEU A 327 -14.89 11.03 11.65
C LEU A 327 -16.37 11.31 11.41
N VAL A 328 -17.09 10.40 10.78
CA VAL A 328 -18.55 10.50 10.61
C VAL A 328 -19.23 10.57 11.98
N THR A 329 -18.89 9.66 12.89
CA THR A 329 -19.50 9.63 14.22
C THR A 329 -19.25 10.90 15.01
N VAL A 330 -18.01 11.41 14.99
CA VAL A 330 -17.63 12.66 15.67
C VAL A 330 -18.31 13.86 15.02
N SER A 331 -18.32 13.95 13.69
CA SER A 331 -18.95 15.08 12.99
C SER A 331 -20.45 15.17 13.28
N ILE A 332 -21.19 14.04 13.21
CA ILE A 332 -22.63 14.05 13.46
C ILE A 332 -22.93 14.43 14.93
N ARG A 333 -22.12 13.99 15.89
CA ARG A 333 -22.40 14.21 17.33
C ARG A 333 -21.89 15.56 17.83
N ALA A 334 -20.71 16.01 17.38
CA ALA A 334 -20.05 17.19 17.96
C ALA A 334 -20.12 18.43 17.05
N VAL A 335 -20.04 18.28 15.72
CA VAL A 335 -19.99 19.39 14.77
C VAL A 335 -20.80 19.05 13.51
N PRO A 336 -22.13 18.97 13.56
CA PRO A 336 -22.97 18.55 12.42
C PRO A 336 -22.77 19.37 11.14
N ALA A 337 -22.40 20.63 11.27
CA ALA A 337 -22.12 21.53 10.13
C ALA A 337 -20.95 21.08 9.24
N VAL A 338 -20.07 20.20 9.74
CA VAL A 338 -18.91 19.69 8.99
C VAL A 338 -19.23 18.36 8.31
N TYR A 339 -20.31 17.69 8.73
CA TYR A 339 -20.71 16.41 8.14
C TYR A 339 -21.03 16.56 6.64
N GLN A 340 -20.55 15.61 5.84
CA GLN A 340 -20.68 15.62 4.38
C GLN A 340 -20.14 16.91 3.71
N THR A 341 -19.01 17.43 4.21
CA THR A 341 -18.28 18.52 3.57
C THR A 341 -16.96 18.04 2.96
N LEU A 342 -16.47 18.74 1.94
CA LEU A 342 -15.13 18.51 1.40
C LEU A 342 -14.03 18.66 2.45
N GLY A 343 -14.24 19.56 3.42
CA GLY A 343 -13.32 19.73 4.55
C GLY A 343 -13.15 18.47 5.38
N LEU A 344 -14.25 17.77 5.72
CA LEU A 344 -14.20 16.52 6.46
C LEU A 344 -13.50 15.42 5.66
N LEU A 345 -13.77 15.31 4.36
CA LEU A 345 -13.10 14.37 3.47
C LEU A 345 -11.57 14.62 3.42
N LEU A 346 -11.15 15.89 3.29
CA LEU A 346 -9.73 16.27 3.29
C LEU A 346 -9.06 16.00 4.63
N VAL A 347 -9.75 16.17 5.76
CA VAL A 347 -9.26 15.77 7.09
C VAL A 347 -9.09 14.24 7.16
N GLY A 348 -10.04 13.48 6.60
CA GLY A 348 -9.91 12.03 6.47
C GLY A 348 -8.67 11.62 5.69
N TYR A 349 -8.44 12.22 4.53
CA TYR A 349 -7.25 11.98 3.72
C TYR A 349 -5.96 12.40 4.44
N LEU A 350 -5.99 13.53 5.15
CA LEU A 350 -4.86 13.97 5.95
C LEU A 350 -4.47 12.92 6.99
N ILE A 351 -5.42 12.41 7.77
CA ILE A 351 -5.14 11.41 8.82
C ILE A 351 -4.62 10.10 8.20
N LEU A 352 -5.25 9.64 7.12
CA LEU A 352 -4.88 8.40 6.42
C LEU A 352 -3.48 8.44 5.80
N PHE A 353 -3.14 9.57 5.18
CA PHE A 353 -1.94 9.64 4.34
C PHE A 353 -0.79 10.43 4.97
N LEU A 354 -1.00 11.09 6.12
CA LEU A 354 0.07 11.76 6.88
C LEU A 354 1.26 10.83 7.18
N PRO A 355 1.07 9.57 7.62
CA PRO A 355 2.20 8.68 7.86
C PRO A 355 3.05 8.43 6.61
N ARG A 356 2.40 8.26 5.44
CA ARG A 356 3.07 8.06 4.16
C ARG A 356 3.83 9.32 3.73
N ALA A 357 3.24 10.50 3.94
CA ALA A 357 3.88 11.78 3.71
C ALA A 357 5.11 11.95 4.62
N VAL A 358 4.99 11.64 5.92
CA VAL A 358 6.10 11.74 6.90
C VAL A 358 7.29 10.88 6.48
N VAL A 359 7.06 9.63 6.06
CA VAL A 359 8.14 8.74 5.58
C VAL A 359 8.84 9.32 4.36
N SER A 360 8.08 9.83 3.38
CA SER A 360 8.64 10.39 2.14
C SER A 360 9.36 11.71 2.38
N VAL A 361 8.81 12.61 3.20
CA VAL A 361 9.43 13.90 3.56
C VAL A 361 10.70 13.68 4.39
N ARG A 362 10.68 12.71 5.33
CA ARG A 362 11.84 12.40 6.16
C ARG A 362 13.07 12.01 5.34
N SER A 363 12.90 11.15 4.35
CA SER A 363 14.01 10.76 3.48
C SER A 363 14.65 11.95 2.75
N THR A 364 13.88 12.99 2.49
CA THR A 364 14.35 14.23 1.86
C THR A 364 15.13 15.12 2.84
N PHE A 365 14.61 15.30 4.07
CA PHE A 365 15.28 16.11 5.08
C PHE A 365 16.60 15.46 5.57
N GLU A 366 16.68 14.14 5.62
CA GLU A 366 17.90 13.41 5.98
C GLU A 366 19.04 13.59 4.95
N LEU A 367 18.70 13.96 3.69
CA LEU A 367 19.70 14.26 2.64
C LEU A 367 20.28 15.68 2.74
N VAL A 368 19.66 16.59 3.51
CA VAL A 368 20.17 17.96 3.69
C VAL A 368 21.17 17.99 4.85
N PRO A 369 22.46 18.26 4.55
CA PRO A 369 23.47 18.31 5.60
C PRO A 369 23.21 19.47 6.59
N PRO A 370 23.24 19.22 7.92
CA PRO A 370 23.04 20.27 8.93
C PRO A 370 24.03 21.43 8.80
N ASN A 371 25.24 21.17 8.32
CA ASN A 371 26.30 22.15 8.14
C ASN A 371 25.90 23.32 7.24
N LEU A 372 25.04 23.11 6.24
CA LEU A 372 24.58 24.20 5.38
C LEU A 372 23.72 25.22 6.13
N GLU A 373 22.90 24.75 7.07
CA GLU A 373 22.10 25.62 7.92
C GLU A 373 22.99 26.37 8.94
N GLU A 374 24.03 25.71 9.47
CA GLU A 374 25.01 26.33 10.39
C GLU A 374 25.82 27.42 9.69
N VAL A 375 26.32 27.16 8.49
CA VAL A 375 27.03 28.16 7.67
C VAL A 375 26.13 29.36 7.36
N ALA A 376 24.88 29.14 7.00
CA ALA A 376 23.95 30.24 6.76
C ALA A 376 23.69 31.10 8.02
N ARG A 377 23.62 30.47 9.21
CA ARG A 377 23.49 31.17 10.49
C ARG A 377 24.77 31.97 10.83
N SER A 378 25.95 31.40 10.58
CA SER A 378 27.25 32.11 10.80
C SER A 378 27.42 33.32 9.87
N LEU A 379 26.76 33.31 8.71
CA LEU A 379 26.65 34.43 7.78
C LEU A 379 25.56 35.44 8.15
N GLY A 380 24.96 35.34 9.35
CA GLY A 380 23.98 36.29 9.86
C GLY A 380 22.52 36.03 9.42
N CYS A 381 22.22 34.89 8.78
CA CYS A 381 20.84 34.57 8.42
C CYS A 381 20.03 34.20 9.66
N SER A 382 18.85 34.82 9.83
CA SER A 382 17.86 34.41 10.85
C SER A 382 17.27 33.04 10.54
N GLY A 383 16.74 32.35 11.55
CA GLY A 383 16.14 31.00 11.39
C GLY A 383 15.13 30.92 10.23
N PRO A 384 14.14 31.83 10.10
CA PRO A 384 13.21 31.86 8.97
C PRO A 384 13.90 32.08 7.61
N ALA A 385 14.99 32.92 7.59
CA ALA A 385 15.76 33.14 6.37
C ALA A 385 16.52 31.89 5.93
N VAL A 386 17.12 31.16 6.88
CA VAL A 386 17.77 29.86 6.63
C VAL A 386 16.74 28.86 6.06
N ALA A 387 15.58 28.73 6.72
CA ALA A 387 14.52 27.84 6.26
C ALA A 387 14.10 28.15 4.82
N ARG A 388 13.86 29.43 4.47
CA ARG A 388 13.37 29.85 3.16
C ARG A 388 14.43 29.84 2.07
N ARG A 389 15.69 30.21 2.39
CA ARG A 389 16.75 30.41 1.38
C ARG A 389 17.67 29.18 1.21
N VAL A 390 17.75 28.33 2.22
CA VAL A 390 18.63 27.15 2.21
C VAL A 390 17.84 25.85 2.25
N THR A 391 17.08 25.62 3.33
CA THR A 391 16.42 24.33 3.55
C THR A 391 15.32 24.07 2.53
N LEU A 392 14.37 25.02 2.36
CA LEU A 392 13.21 24.83 1.48
C LEU A 392 13.60 24.59 0.01
N PRO A 393 14.52 25.34 -0.63
CA PRO A 393 14.91 25.03 -2.02
C PRO A 393 15.55 23.66 -2.18
N LEU A 394 16.29 23.18 -1.18
CA LEU A 394 16.95 21.87 -1.20
C LEU A 394 15.96 20.71 -1.01
N VAL A 395 14.92 20.88 -0.19
CA VAL A 395 13.92 19.85 0.07
C VAL A 395 12.74 19.90 -0.92
N LEU A 396 12.51 21.00 -1.61
CA LEU A 396 11.35 21.21 -2.47
C LEU A 396 11.17 20.12 -3.55
N PRO A 397 12.20 19.65 -4.26
CA PRO A 397 12.04 18.54 -5.20
C PRO A 397 11.55 17.25 -4.56
N GLY A 398 12.03 16.96 -3.32
CA GLY A 398 11.57 15.80 -2.57
C GLY A 398 10.18 15.98 -1.97
N LEU A 399 9.81 17.21 -1.56
CA LEU A 399 8.44 17.53 -1.12
C LEU A 399 7.44 17.37 -2.27
N SER A 400 7.78 17.82 -3.48
CA SER A 400 6.92 17.63 -4.65
C SER A 400 6.74 16.14 -5.01
N ALA A 401 7.81 15.35 -4.91
CA ALA A 401 7.72 13.91 -5.09
C ALA A 401 6.86 13.23 -4.00
N ALA A 402 7.00 13.65 -2.74
CA ALA A 402 6.17 13.17 -1.64
C ALA A 402 4.69 13.52 -1.86
N ALA A 403 4.39 14.76 -2.25
CA ALA A 403 3.03 15.21 -2.56
C ALA A 403 2.41 14.39 -3.71
N ALA A 404 3.16 14.12 -4.77
CA ALA A 404 2.71 13.30 -5.89
C ALA A 404 2.42 11.84 -5.49
N LEU A 405 3.27 11.24 -4.64
CA LEU A 405 3.06 9.88 -4.13
C LEU A 405 1.81 9.79 -3.23
N VAL A 406 1.58 10.80 -2.41
CA VAL A 406 0.38 10.87 -1.55
C VAL A 406 -0.86 11.15 -2.40
N ALA A 407 -0.78 12.07 -3.36
CA ALA A 407 -1.87 12.37 -4.28
C ALA A 407 -2.34 11.11 -5.02
N LEU A 408 -1.42 10.27 -5.48
CA LEU A 408 -1.77 8.99 -6.09
C LEU A 408 -2.51 8.07 -5.12
N ALA A 409 -2.06 8.00 -3.87
CA ALA A 409 -2.73 7.18 -2.86
C ALA A 409 -4.16 7.68 -2.58
N VAL A 410 -4.36 9.00 -2.54
CA VAL A 410 -5.69 9.63 -2.43
C VAL A 410 -6.55 9.30 -3.66
N ALA A 411 -5.99 9.39 -4.87
CA ALA A 411 -6.72 9.13 -6.10
C ALA A 411 -7.29 7.71 -6.19
N THR A 412 -6.64 6.75 -5.55
CA THR A 412 -7.06 5.33 -5.52
C THR A 412 -7.79 4.94 -4.24
N GLU A 413 -8.04 5.90 -3.35
CA GLU A 413 -8.76 5.64 -2.10
C GLU A 413 -10.26 5.53 -2.36
N LEU A 414 -10.81 4.39 -1.99
CA LEU A 414 -12.23 4.07 -2.17
C LEU A 414 -13.00 4.20 -0.85
N THR A 415 -12.52 3.51 0.18
CA THR A 415 -13.30 3.19 1.38
C THR A 415 -13.66 4.42 2.23
N ALA A 416 -12.66 5.26 2.49
CA ALA A 416 -12.89 6.52 3.21
C ALA A 416 -13.69 7.51 2.37
N THR A 417 -13.47 7.53 1.06
CA THR A 417 -14.21 8.39 0.13
C THR A 417 -15.69 8.03 0.11
N LEU A 418 -16.05 6.74 0.06
CA LEU A 418 -17.45 6.28 0.10
C LEU A 418 -18.21 6.75 1.36
N LEU A 419 -17.51 6.89 2.49
CA LEU A 419 -18.13 7.27 3.76
C LEU A 419 -18.13 8.78 4.01
N LEU A 420 -17.11 9.52 3.54
CA LEU A 420 -16.88 10.91 3.89
C LEU A 420 -17.21 11.90 2.77
N ALA A 421 -17.32 11.43 1.53
CA ALA A 421 -17.56 12.34 0.40
C ALA A 421 -18.94 13.00 0.52
N PRO A 422 -19.03 14.30 0.25
CA PRO A 422 -20.32 14.98 0.14
C PRO A 422 -21.17 14.38 -0.98
N ILE A 423 -22.48 14.47 -0.82
CA ILE A 423 -23.43 14.06 -1.85
C ILE A 423 -23.13 14.82 -3.17
N GLY A 424 -23.04 14.09 -4.27
CA GLY A 424 -22.70 14.65 -5.59
C GLY A 424 -21.20 14.75 -5.89
N THR A 425 -20.33 14.39 -4.94
CA THR A 425 -18.88 14.30 -5.19
C THR A 425 -18.54 12.90 -5.67
N GLU A 426 -18.28 12.75 -6.94
CA GLU A 426 -17.88 11.47 -7.56
C GLU A 426 -16.41 11.49 -7.95
N THR A 427 -15.70 10.45 -7.55
CA THR A 427 -14.31 10.19 -7.98
C THR A 427 -14.30 9.00 -8.94
N LEU A 428 -13.19 8.82 -9.67
CA LEU A 428 -13.02 7.63 -10.52
C LEU A 428 -13.20 6.33 -9.71
N ALA A 429 -12.74 6.29 -8.46
CA ALA A 429 -12.85 5.11 -7.61
C ALA A 429 -14.30 4.86 -7.16
N THR A 430 -15.03 5.91 -6.74
CA THR A 430 -16.42 5.77 -6.28
C THR A 430 -17.39 5.50 -7.44
N ARG A 431 -17.17 6.12 -8.62
CA ARG A 431 -17.96 5.84 -9.80
C ARG A 431 -17.74 4.42 -10.33
N PHE A 432 -16.47 4.03 -10.45
CA PHE A 432 -16.15 2.62 -10.73
C PHE A 432 -16.87 1.67 -9.76
N TRP A 433 -16.84 1.97 -8.47
CA TRP A 433 -17.45 1.15 -7.45
C TRP A 433 -18.98 1.06 -7.62
N SER A 434 -19.63 2.17 -7.87
CA SER A 434 -21.09 2.21 -8.11
C SER A 434 -21.51 1.29 -9.25
N ASP A 435 -20.80 1.38 -10.38
CA ASP A 435 -21.10 0.56 -11.56
C ASP A 435 -20.70 -0.90 -11.37
N ALA A 436 -19.54 -1.16 -10.77
CA ALA A 436 -19.06 -2.52 -10.52
C ALA A 436 -19.93 -3.29 -9.53
N SER A 437 -20.41 -2.63 -8.47
CA SER A 437 -21.27 -3.24 -7.45
C SER A 437 -22.69 -3.52 -7.95
N SER A 438 -23.15 -2.77 -8.94
CA SER A 438 -24.43 -3.00 -9.65
C SER A 438 -24.30 -3.96 -10.84
N VAL A 439 -23.13 -4.62 -11.00
CA VAL A 439 -22.86 -5.58 -12.09
C VAL A 439 -22.86 -4.93 -13.49
N ALA A 440 -22.81 -3.60 -13.56
CA ALA A 440 -22.70 -2.84 -14.81
C ALA A 440 -21.25 -2.83 -15.33
N TYR A 441 -20.73 -4.01 -15.68
CA TYR A 441 -19.31 -4.21 -15.98
C TYR A 441 -18.79 -3.35 -17.14
N GLY A 442 -19.61 -3.11 -18.16
CA GLY A 442 -19.23 -2.25 -19.29
C GLY A 442 -19.05 -0.78 -18.89
N ALA A 443 -19.94 -0.28 -18.03
CA ALA A 443 -19.89 1.11 -17.52
C ALA A 443 -18.72 1.33 -16.58
N ALA A 444 -18.35 0.35 -15.75
CA ALA A 444 -17.24 0.42 -14.81
C ALA A 444 -15.85 0.47 -15.50
N ALA A 445 -15.71 -0.18 -16.66
CA ALA A 445 -14.40 -0.37 -17.31
C ALA A 445 -13.65 0.93 -17.65
N PRO A 446 -14.26 2.00 -18.18
CA PRO A 446 -13.57 3.27 -18.46
C PRO A 446 -12.94 3.91 -17.21
N TYR A 447 -13.66 3.90 -16.09
CA TYR A 447 -13.20 4.47 -14.82
C TYR A 447 -12.01 3.67 -14.24
N ALA A 448 -12.07 2.34 -14.33
CA ALA A 448 -10.96 1.48 -13.92
C ALA A 448 -9.71 1.70 -14.77
N LEU A 449 -9.85 1.82 -16.10
CA LEU A 449 -8.71 2.11 -16.98
C LEU A 449 -8.11 3.49 -16.71
N ALA A 450 -8.94 4.50 -16.44
CA ALA A 450 -8.49 5.82 -16.04
C ALA A 450 -7.70 5.79 -14.71
N LEU A 451 -8.16 5.02 -13.70
CA LEU A 451 -7.44 4.81 -12.44
C LEU A 451 -6.09 4.13 -12.65
N ILE A 452 -6.04 3.09 -13.49
CA ILE A 452 -4.78 2.41 -13.82
C ILE A 452 -3.83 3.38 -14.53
N ALA A 453 -4.32 4.12 -15.54
CA ALA A 453 -3.52 5.09 -16.27
C ALA A 453 -2.92 6.16 -15.34
N LEU A 454 -3.68 6.63 -14.35
CA LEU A 454 -3.23 7.57 -13.34
C LEU A 454 -2.14 6.95 -12.43
N SER A 455 -2.22 5.65 -12.15
CA SER A 455 -1.33 4.94 -11.23
C SER A 455 -0.01 4.48 -11.87
N VAL A 456 0.00 4.25 -13.19
CA VAL A 456 1.17 3.75 -13.94
C VAL A 456 2.41 4.63 -13.79
N PRO A 457 2.37 5.98 -13.93
CA PRO A 457 3.57 6.82 -13.83
C PRO A 457 4.29 6.67 -12.49
N SER A 458 3.54 6.62 -11.38
CA SER A 458 4.11 6.51 -10.03
C SER A 458 4.69 5.12 -9.77
N THR A 459 4.01 4.07 -10.21
CA THR A 459 4.52 2.70 -10.10
C THR A 459 5.79 2.52 -10.91
N TRP A 460 5.84 3.09 -12.12
CA TRP A 460 7.02 3.08 -12.96
C TRP A 460 8.19 3.87 -12.33
N LEU A 461 7.91 5.03 -11.71
CA LEU A 461 8.91 5.80 -10.97
C LEU A 461 9.46 4.99 -9.79
N LEU A 462 8.59 4.34 -8.99
CA LEU A 462 9.01 3.47 -7.89
C LEU A 462 9.90 2.32 -8.40
N ALA A 463 9.51 1.66 -9.48
CA ALA A 463 10.30 0.60 -10.10
C ALA A 463 11.67 1.11 -10.59
N ARG A 464 11.73 2.31 -11.21
CA ARG A 464 12.99 2.93 -11.63
C ARG A 464 13.88 3.34 -10.47
N LEU A 465 13.33 3.97 -9.42
CA LEU A 465 14.10 4.39 -8.25
C LEU A 465 14.67 3.17 -7.52
N SER A 466 13.91 2.09 -7.40
CA SER A 466 14.41 0.85 -6.82
C SER A 466 15.53 0.19 -7.64
N MET A 467 15.58 0.43 -8.95
CA MET A 467 16.70 -0.01 -9.81
C MET A 467 17.94 0.89 -9.73
N ARG A 468 17.76 2.20 -9.50
CA ARG A 468 18.85 3.19 -9.45
C ARG A 468 19.58 3.25 -8.11
N SER A 469 19.06 2.65 -7.04
CA SER A 469 19.72 2.55 -5.73
C SER A 469 20.96 1.62 -5.76
N ARG A 470 21.77 1.78 -6.81
CA ARG A 470 23.08 1.13 -7.01
C ARG A 470 24.20 1.92 -6.32
#